data_316d8cb53d2dc651ac00a45c9c366cdd
#
_entry.id   316d8cb53d2dc651ac00a45c9c366cdd
#
_cell.length_a   1.000
_cell.length_b   1.000
_cell.length_c   1.000
_cell.angle_alpha   90.00
_cell.angle_beta   90.00
_cell.angle_gamma   90.00
#
_symmetry.space_group_name_H-M   'P 1'
#
loop_
_entity.id
_entity.type
_entity.pdbx_description
1 polymer ?
#
loop_
_entity_poly.entity_id
_entity_poly.type
_entity_poly.pdbx_seq_one_letter_code
_entity_poly.pdbx_strand_id
1 'polypeptide(L)'
;MIQATNLCKQFEQNIKEGKKTCKVEFLAVDHASLYAKEGEIVGILGPNGAGKTTLLRMLGMLMTPTQGELILTDQDGNTITDVTKRKEMIGYLSNNTKLYPRFSIREYLQFLGELYGYDKQEITSRINRIFEVLDMEGFADNRIEKLSTGQTQRASIACCLMADPQLYILDEPTLGLDILSADAIIRFMKEQKENGKTVLYSTHYLEEAEVLCDRIYMICEGRIVAHGTPKELKDQTQSITLREAFHAIYKKATQGGETA
;
A
#
# COMPACT_ATOMS: atom_id res chain seq x y z
N MET A 1 -9.05 7.43 -10.12
CA MET A 1 -9.86 6.68 -9.14
C MET A 1 -9.64 5.17 -9.32
N ILE A 2 -9.73 4.39 -8.25
CA ILE A 2 -9.66 2.92 -8.29
C ILE A 2 -10.89 2.31 -7.62
N GLN A 3 -11.49 1.31 -8.25
CA GLN A 3 -12.61 0.55 -7.73
C GLN A 3 -12.36 -0.94 -7.90
N ALA A 4 -12.52 -1.68 -6.81
CA ALA A 4 -12.47 -3.13 -6.77
C ALA A 4 -13.82 -3.68 -6.35
N THR A 5 -14.31 -4.69 -7.06
CA THR A 5 -15.61 -5.31 -6.81
C THR A 5 -15.45 -6.81 -6.66
N ASN A 6 -15.82 -7.34 -5.49
CA ASN A 6 -15.83 -8.78 -5.16
C ASN A 6 -14.51 -9.50 -5.49
N LEU A 7 -13.36 -8.87 -5.19
CA LEU A 7 -12.06 -9.49 -5.42
C LEU A 7 -11.88 -10.70 -4.52
N CYS A 8 -11.55 -11.84 -5.15
CA CYS A 8 -11.15 -13.05 -4.45
C CYS A 8 -9.75 -13.47 -4.86
N LYS A 9 -9.01 -14.04 -3.91
CA LYS A 9 -7.75 -14.73 -4.19
C LYS A 9 -7.65 -16.02 -3.43
N GLN A 10 -7.64 -17.11 -4.18
CA GLN A 10 -7.47 -18.47 -3.69
C GLN A 10 -6.03 -18.93 -3.92
N PHE A 11 -5.48 -19.60 -2.94
CA PHE A 11 -4.18 -20.26 -3.01
C PHE A 11 -4.31 -21.74 -2.64
N GLU A 12 -3.40 -22.55 -3.17
CA GLU A 12 -3.20 -23.93 -2.76
C GLU A 12 -2.03 -24.01 -1.77
N GLN A 13 -2.21 -24.70 -0.67
CA GLN A 13 -1.16 -25.00 0.30
C GLN A 13 -1.02 -26.52 0.48
N ASN A 14 0.23 -27.00 0.48
CA ASN A 14 0.50 -28.40 0.80
C ASN A 14 0.60 -28.56 2.32
N ILE A 15 -0.34 -29.26 2.95
CA ILE A 15 -0.32 -29.58 4.38
C ILE A 15 0.14 -31.02 4.54
N LYS A 16 1.12 -31.27 5.43
CA LYS A 16 1.56 -32.62 5.80
C LYS A 16 0.69 -33.14 6.94
N GLU A 17 -0.12 -34.14 6.67
CA GLU A 17 -0.82 -34.94 7.67
C GLU A 17 -0.11 -36.29 7.83
N GLY A 18 0.77 -36.38 8.82
CA GLY A 18 1.61 -37.54 9.03
C GLY A 18 2.58 -37.79 7.86
N LYS A 19 2.43 -38.93 7.16
CA LYS A 19 3.25 -39.28 5.97
C LYS A 19 2.64 -38.86 4.63
N LYS A 20 1.41 -38.32 4.64
CA LYS A 20 0.73 -37.87 3.41
C LYS A 20 0.78 -36.36 3.29
N THR A 21 0.95 -35.87 2.06
CA THR A 21 0.82 -34.46 1.73
C THR A 21 -0.52 -34.25 1.05
N CYS A 22 -1.39 -33.43 1.64
CA CYS A 22 -2.69 -33.05 1.08
C CYS A 22 -2.61 -31.61 0.59
N LYS A 23 -3.20 -31.34 -0.56
CA LYS A 23 -3.42 -29.96 -1.03
C LYS A 23 -4.68 -29.42 -0.39
N VAL A 24 -4.57 -28.28 0.26
CA VAL A 24 -5.72 -27.56 0.84
C VAL A 24 -5.79 -26.19 0.17
N GLU A 25 -6.97 -25.84 -0.29
CA GLU A 25 -7.27 -24.53 -0.84
C GLU A 25 -7.72 -23.59 0.26
N PHE A 26 -7.26 -22.35 0.23
CA PHE A 26 -7.72 -21.31 1.14
C PHE A 26 -7.89 -19.98 0.41
N LEU A 27 -8.86 -19.17 0.85
CA LEU A 27 -9.10 -17.83 0.37
C LEU A 27 -8.28 -16.85 1.20
N ALA A 28 -7.24 -16.27 0.60
CA ALA A 28 -6.46 -15.20 1.23
C ALA A 28 -7.17 -13.85 1.17
N VAL A 29 -8.04 -13.66 0.16
CA VAL A 29 -8.98 -12.55 0.05
C VAL A 29 -10.31 -13.12 -0.44
N ASP A 30 -11.39 -12.73 0.22
CA ASP A 30 -12.73 -13.27 0.02
C ASP A 30 -13.74 -12.12 -0.20
N HIS A 31 -14.18 -11.96 -1.45
CA HIS A 31 -15.18 -10.98 -1.91
C HIS A 31 -14.91 -9.53 -1.44
N ALA A 32 -13.63 -9.12 -1.41
CA ALA A 32 -13.25 -7.77 -1.00
C ALA A 32 -13.69 -6.74 -2.04
N SER A 33 -14.47 -5.75 -1.61
CA SER A 33 -14.89 -4.61 -2.42
C SER A 33 -14.45 -3.31 -1.77
N LEU A 34 -13.79 -2.45 -2.52
CA LEU A 34 -13.35 -1.14 -2.05
C LEU A 34 -13.26 -0.14 -3.20
N TYR A 35 -13.24 1.13 -2.85
CA TYR A 35 -12.93 2.19 -3.79
C TYR A 35 -12.09 3.28 -3.10
N ALA A 36 -11.26 3.98 -3.89
CA ALA A 36 -10.61 5.20 -3.48
C ALA A 36 -10.83 6.28 -4.54
N LYS A 37 -11.19 7.47 -4.08
CA LYS A 37 -11.32 8.64 -4.94
C LYS A 37 -9.94 9.23 -5.21
N GLU A 38 -9.88 10.09 -6.20
CA GLU A 38 -8.71 10.92 -6.45
C GLU A 38 -8.43 11.83 -5.26
N GLY A 39 -7.17 11.94 -4.88
CA GLY A 39 -6.75 12.76 -3.74
C GLY A 39 -7.16 12.22 -2.37
N GLU A 40 -7.55 10.96 -2.24
CA GLU A 40 -7.81 10.31 -0.94
C GLU A 40 -6.58 9.54 -0.43
N ILE A 41 -6.39 9.56 0.89
CA ILE A 41 -5.55 8.57 1.60
C ILE A 41 -6.47 7.50 2.18
N VAL A 42 -6.32 6.28 1.70
CA VAL A 42 -7.13 5.13 2.11
C VAL A 42 -6.27 4.11 2.84
N GLY A 43 -6.61 3.82 4.08
CA GLY A 43 -5.95 2.83 4.93
C GLY A 43 -6.62 1.46 4.83
N ILE A 44 -5.81 0.40 4.70
CA ILE A 44 -6.24 -1.00 4.81
C ILE A 44 -5.69 -1.54 6.12
N LEU A 45 -6.55 -1.68 7.12
CA LEU A 45 -6.20 -2.06 8.48
C LEU A 45 -6.59 -3.52 8.76
N GLY A 46 -5.71 -4.23 9.43
CA GLY A 46 -5.97 -5.61 9.85
C GLY A 46 -4.75 -6.26 10.47
N PRO A 47 -4.91 -7.35 11.21
CA PRO A 47 -3.79 -8.08 11.78
C PRO A 47 -2.90 -8.71 10.71
N ASN A 48 -1.74 -9.23 11.13
CA ASN A 48 -0.87 -9.99 10.25
C ASN A 48 -1.60 -11.26 9.77
N GLY A 49 -1.46 -11.57 8.47
CA GLY A 49 -2.17 -12.69 7.85
C GLY A 49 -3.62 -12.40 7.43
N ALA A 50 -4.18 -11.21 7.72
CA ALA A 50 -5.56 -10.88 7.35
C ALA A 50 -5.81 -10.74 5.82
N GLY A 51 -4.77 -10.77 4.97
CA GLY A 51 -4.91 -10.66 3.51
C GLY A 51 -4.53 -9.29 2.94
N LYS A 52 -4.05 -8.32 3.76
CA LYS A 52 -3.69 -6.95 3.32
C LYS A 52 -2.75 -6.93 2.12
N THR A 53 -1.58 -7.56 2.23
CA THR A 53 -0.58 -7.64 1.14
C THR A 53 -1.15 -8.29 -0.11
N THR A 54 -1.96 -9.34 0.02
CA THR A 54 -2.61 -10.01 -1.12
C THR A 54 -3.58 -9.08 -1.82
N LEU A 55 -4.40 -8.35 -1.06
CA LEU A 55 -5.33 -7.37 -1.59
C LEU A 55 -4.58 -6.23 -2.30
N LEU A 56 -3.56 -5.63 -1.65
CA LEU A 56 -2.75 -4.58 -2.27
C LEU A 56 -2.04 -5.05 -3.56
N ARG A 57 -1.54 -6.29 -3.61
CA ARG A 57 -0.93 -6.83 -4.83
C ARG A 57 -1.94 -6.99 -5.98
N MET A 58 -3.18 -7.34 -5.68
CA MET A 58 -4.24 -7.37 -6.70
C MET A 58 -4.58 -5.96 -7.18
N LEU A 59 -4.73 -4.99 -6.27
CA LEU A 59 -4.97 -3.59 -6.60
C LEU A 59 -3.83 -2.98 -7.41
N GLY A 60 -2.58 -3.35 -7.09
CA GLY A 60 -1.37 -2.96 -7.80
C GLY A 60 -1.12 -3.72 -9.12
N MET A 61 -2.04 -4.58 -9.55
CA MET A 61 -1.92 -5.41 -10.76
C MET A 61 -0.65 -6.29 -10.79
N LEU A 62 -0.08 -6.60 -9.61
CA LEU A 62 1.03 -7.54 -9.44
C LEU A 62 0.54 -8.99 -9.26
N MET A 63 -0.75 -9.16 -9.02
CA MET A 63 -1.39 -10.45 -8.84
C MET A 63 -2.78 -10.44 -9.48
N THR A 64 -3.05 -11.42 -10.32
CA THR A 64 -4.38 -11.60 -10.92
C THR A 64 -5.34 -12.16 -9.86
N PRO A 65 -6.50 -11.53 -9.62
CA PRO A 65 -7.54 -12.10 -8.77
C PRO A 65 -8.07 -13.40 -9.37
N THR A 66 -8.55 -14.31 -8.52
CA THR A 66 -9.25 -15.53 -8.94
C THR A 66 -10.66 -15.20 -9.41
N GLN A 67 -11.29 -14.19 -8.79
CA GLN A 67 -12.61 -13.66 -9.14
C GLN A 67 -12.68 -12.17 -8.82
N GLY A 68 -13.68 -11.50 -9.39
CA GLY A 68 -13.93 -10.08 -9.18
C GLY A 68 -13.30 -9.19 -10.25
N GLU A 69 -13.51 -7.90 -10.13
CA GLU A 69 -13.13 -6.91 -11.14
C GLU A 69 -12.37 -5.74 -10.49
N LEU A 70 -11.38 -5.22 -11.22
CA LEU A 70 -10.63 -4.02 -10.89
C LEU A 70 -10.75 -3.00 -12.02
N ILE A 71 -11.30 -1.83 -11.69
CA ILE A 71 -11.48 -0.71 -12.60
C ILE A 71 -10.59 0.45 -12.13
N LEU A 72 -9.82 1.02 -13.06
CA LEU A 72 -9.13 2.29 -12.91
C LEU A 72 -9.74 3.31 -13.86
N THR A 73 -9.97 4.51 -13.36
CA THR A 73 -10.45 5.63 -14.19
C THR A 73 -9.45 6.77 -14.16
N ASP A 74 -9.39 7.51 -15.25
CA ASP A 74 -8.64 8.77 -15.33
C ASP A 74 -9.36 9.91 -14.58
N GLN A 75 -8.79 11.13 -14.66
CA GLN A 75 -9.33 12.33 -14.02
C GLN A 75 -10.69 12.76 -14.59
N ASP A 76 -10.97 12.41 -15.83
CA ASP A 76 -12.25 12.70 -16.50
C ASP A 76 -13.33 11.62 -16.21
N GLY A 77 -12.98 10.58 -15.43
CA GLY A 77 -13.88 9.49 -15.07
C GLY A 77 -13.97 8.37 -16.12
N ASN A 78 -13.16 8.40 -17.18
CA ASN A 78 -13.16 7.36 -18.19
C ASN A 78 -12.41 6.12 -17.73
N THR A 79 -12.96 4.94 -17.98
CA THR A 79 -12.30 3.68 -17.64
C THR A 79 -11.06 3.47 -18.51
N ILE A 80 -9.92 3.25 -17.88
CA ILE A 80 -8.66 2.95 -18.54
C ILE A 80 -8.65 1.44 -18.85
N THR A 81 -8.69 1.08 -20.11
CA THR A 81 -8.69 -0.32 -20.56
C THR A 81 -7.29 -0.85 -20.89
N ASP A 82 -6.39 0.04 -21.30
CA ASP A 82 -5.00 -0.31 -21.63
C ASP A 82 -4.21 -0.72 -20.38
N VAL A 83 -3.66 -1.96 -20.40
CA VAL A 83 -2.94 -2.55 -19.27
C VAL A 83 -1.64 -1.79 -18.97
N THR A 84 -0.95 -1.30 -20.00
CA THR A 84 0.30 -0.54 -19.82
C THR A 84 0.02 0.79 -19.14
N LYS A 85 -0.97 1.54 -19.64
CA LYS A 85 -1.40 2.80 -19.00
C LYS A 85 -1.85 2.61 -17.55
N ARG A 86 -2.60 1.52 -17.26
CA ARG A 86 -2.98 1.19 -15.87
C ARG A 86 -1.76 1.02 -14.99
N LYS A 87 -0.73 0.31 -15.45
CA LYS A 87 0.50 0.06 -14.68
C LYS A 87 1.34 1.33 -14.50
N GLU A 88 1.40 2.19 -15.51
CA GLU A 88 2.10 3.48 -15.45
C GLU A 88 1.49 4.42 -14.41
N MET A 89 0.19 4.30 -14.15
CA MET A 89 -0.49 5.08 -13.11
C MET A 89 -0.18 4.64 -11.68
N ILE A 90 0.40 3.45 -11.48
CA ILE A 90 0.54 2.83 -10.15
C ILE A 90 2.00 2.79 -9.74
N GLY A 91 2.32 3.44 -8.62
CA GLY A 91 3.56 3.24 -7.88
C GLY A 91 3.33 2.24 -6.74
N TYR A 92 3.98 1.08 -6.80
CA TYR A 92 3.81 0.04 -5.78
C TYR A 92 5.06 -0.11 -4.92
N LEU A 93 4.92 0.09 -3.62
CA LEU A 93 5.94 -0.21 -2.62
C LEU A 93 5.60 -1.51 -1.90
N SER A 94 6.45 -2.51 -2.04
CA SER A 94 6.38 -3.74 -1.23
C SER A 94 7.23 -3.59 0.04
N ASN A 95 6.78 -4.18 1.14
CA ASN A 95 7.58 -4.28 2.37
C ASN A 95 8.90 -5.06 2.19
N ASN A 96 9.08 -5.76 1.07
CA ASN A 96 10.27 -6.52 0.70
C ASN A 96 10.91 -6.02 -0.61
N THR A 97 10.84 -4.73 -0.90
CA THR A 97 11.48 -4.16 -2.10
C THR A 97 12.99 -4.36 -2.01
N LYS A 98 13.55 -5.11 -2.98
CA LYS A 98 14.98 -5.31 -3.08
C LYS A 98 15.58 -4.28 -4.02
N LEU A 99 16.38 -3.40 -3.48
CA LEU A 99 17.19 -2.45 -4.25
C LEU A 99 18.54 -3.08 -4.63
N TYR A 100 19.18 -2.56 -5.67
CA TYR A 100 20.50 -3.03 -6.09
C TYR A 100 21.58 -2.54 -5.12
N PRO A 101 22.26 -3.43 -4.35
CA PRO A 101 23.09 -3.04 -3.20
C PRO A 101 24.30 -2.17 -3.57
N ARG A 102 24.82 -2.33 -4.79
CA ARG A 102 26.06 -1.68 -5.25
C ARG A 102 25.87 -0.25 -5.77
N PHE A 103 24.64 0.16 -6.08
CA PHE A 103 24.33 1.53 -6.46
C PHE A 103 24.22 2.41 -5.22
N SER A 104 24.52 3.70 -5.37
CA SER A 104 23.95 4.72 -4.50
C SER A 104 22.51 4.98 -4.91
N ILE A 105 21.72 5.62 -4.03
CA ILE A 105 20.33 5.90 -4.40
C ILE A 105 20.26 6.95 -5.52
N ARG A 106 21.18 7.91 -5.54
CA ARG A 106 21.28 8.89 -6.64
C ARG A 106 21.53 8.21 -7.99
N GLU A 107 22.51 7.30 -8.06
CA GLU A 107 22.79 6.51 -9.27
C GLU A 107 21.60 5.67 -9.69
N TYR A 108 20.90 5.05 -8.72
CA TYR A 108 19.75 4.20 -9.01
C TYR A 108 18.56 5.00 -9.54
N LEU A 109 18.25 6.16 -8.95
CA LEU A 109 17.20 7.05 -9.46
C LEU A 109 17.54 7.62 -10.83
N GLN A 110 18.82 7.96 -11.09
CA GLN A 110 19.28 8.39 -12.40
C GLN A 110 19.03 7.29 -13.44
N PHE A 111 19.42 6.04 -13.13
CA PHE A 111 19.14 4.88 -14.00
C PHE A 111 17.64 4.70 -14.26
N LEU A 112 16.79 4.81 -13.23
CA LEU A 112 15.34 4.70 -13.40
C LEU A 112 14.78 5.84 -14.28
N GLY A 113 15.26 7.07 -14.10
CA GLY A 113 14.82 8.19 -14.91
C GLY A 113 15.18 8.02 -16.40
N GLU A 114 16.37 7.49 -16.69
CA GLU A 114 16.78 7.13 -18.06
C GLU A 114 15.88 6.02 -18.63
N LEU A 115 15.52 5.02 -17.81
CA LEU A 115 14.62 3.93 -18.19
C LEU A 115 13.20 4.43 -18.52
N TYR A 116 12.71 5.44 -17.78
CA TYR A 116 11.43 6.10 -18.05
C TYR A 116 11.47 7.06 -19.23
N GLY A 117 12.65 7.31 -19.82
CA GLY A 117 12.81 8.16 -20.99
C GLY A 117 12.87 9.66 -20.67
N TYR A 118 13.12 10.04 -19.42
CA TYR A 118 13.28 11.43 -19.02
C TYR A 118 14.60 11.99 -19.51
N ASP A 119 14.64 13.28 -19.83
CA ASP A 119 15.88 13.95 -20.13
C ASP A 119 16.71 14.23 -18.86
N LYS A 120 17.99 14.58 -19.06
CA LYS A 120 18.93 14.80 -17.94
C LYS A 120 18.51 15.92 -17.00
N GLN A 121 17.87 16.95 -17.51
CA GLN A 121 17.43 18.09 -16.72
C GLN A 121 16.23 17.71 -15.86
N GLU A 122 15.29 16.99 -16.44
CA GLU A 122 14.12 16.45 -15.74
C GLU A 122 14.53 15.43 -14.65
N ILE A 123 15.43 14.51 -14.96
CA ILE A 123 15.97 13.55 -13.99
C ILE A 123 16.57 14.28 -12.78
N THR A 124 17.44 15.27 -13.03
CA THR A 124 18.09 16.03 -11.96
C THR A 124 17.06 16.77 -11.09
N SER A 125 16.09 17.43 -11.72
CA SER A 125 15.02 18.15 -11.00
C SER A 125 14.19 17.21 -10.14
N ARG A 126 13.78 16.05 -10.66
CA ARG A 126 13.00 15.03 -9.94
C ARG A 126 13.79 14.46 -8.75
N ILE A 127 15.07 14.11 -8.94
CA ILE A 127 15.93 13.58 -7.88
C ILE A 127 16.07 14.59 -6.75
N ASN A 128 16.33 15.86 -7.04
CA ASN A 128 16.47 16.91 -6.02
C ASN A 128 15.18 17.06 -5.21
N ARG A 129 14.02 17.12 -5.88
CA ARG A 129 12.72 17.16 -5.20
C ARG A 129 12.46 15.93 -4.33
N ILE A 130 12.76 14.71 -4.84
CA ILE A 130 12.61 13.46 -4.09
C ILE A 130 13.47 13.47 -2.82
N PHE A 131 14.71 13.95 -2.92
CA PHE A 131 15.62 14.02 -1.78
C PHE A 131 15.15 15.02 -0.72
N GLU A 132 14.61 16.17 -1.14
CA GLU A 132 14.01 17.14 -0.24
C GLU A 132 12.79 16.55 0.51
N VAL A 133 11.83 15.97 -0.24
CA VAL A 133 10.60 15.38 0.33
C VAL A 133 10.88 14.26 1.32
N LEU A 134 11.86 13.40 1.02
CA LEU A 134 12.19 12.24 1.82
C LEU A 134 13.39 12.45 2.77
N ASP A 135 13.92 13.68 2.86
CA ASP A 135 15.07 14.03 3.70
C ASP A 135 16.25 13.06 3.48
N MET A 136 16.73 12.96 2.24
CA MET A 136 17.72 11.97 1.81
C MET A 136 19.11 12.53 1.51
N GLU A 137 19.28 13.83 1.50
CA GLU A 137 20.54 14.54 1.12
C GLU A 137 21.78 13.93 1.83
N GLY A 138 21.65 13.66 3.15
CA GLY A 138 22.76 13.19 3.96
C GLY A 138 23.28 11.79 3.65
N PHE A 139 22.54 10.98 2.86
CA PHE A 139 22.92 9.60 2.55
C PHE A 139 22.70 9.21 1.07
N ALA A 140 22.29 10.15 0.24
CA ALA A 140 21.95 9.92 -1.17
C ALA A 140 23.08 9.27 -2.00
N ASP A 141 24.32 9.56 -1.66
CA ASP A 141 25.51 9.07 -2.35
C ASP A 141 26.14 7.82 -1.66
N ASN A 142 25.57 7.37 -0.54
CA ASN A 142 25.97 6.12 0.08
C ASN A 142 25.45 4.92 -0.72
N ARG A 143 26.24 3.84 -0.75
CA ARG A 143 25.78 2.57 -1.35
C ARG A 143 24.59 2.03 -0.56
N ILE A 144 23.59 1.50 -1.28
CA ILE A 144 22.35 0.96 -0.69
C ILE A 144 22.65 -0.12 0.36
N GLU A 145 23.67 -0.95 0.15
CA GLU A 145 24.09 -1.98 1.14
C GLU A 145 24.55 -1.42 2.50
N LYS A 146 24.86 -0.11 2.58
CA LYS A 146 25.32 0.57 3.80
C LYS A 146 24.21 1.38 4.48
N LEU A 147 23.01 1.41 3.92
CA LEU A 147 21.90 2.16 4.45
C LEU A 147 21.26 1.45 5.66
N SER A 148 20.76 2.23 6.61
CA SER A 148 19.90 1.72 7.68
C SER A 148 18.55 1.25 7.11
N THR A 149 17.76 0.51 7.90
CA THR A 149 16.41 0.07 7.49
C THR A 149 15.53 1.25 7.08
N GLY A 150 15.50 2.33 7.86
CA GLY A 150 14.72 3.53 7.55
C GLY A 150 15.22 4.25 6.29
N GLN A 151 16.55 4.33 6.10
CA GLN A 151 17.12 4.89 4.86
C GLN A 151 16.79 4.03 3.65
N THR A 152 16.85 2.70 3.77
CA THR A 152 16.47 1.77 2.69
C THR A 152 14.99 1.89 2.34
N GLN A 153 14.13 2.07 3.33
CA GLN A 153 12.69 2.27 3.11
C GLN A 153 12.43 3.58 2.36
N ARG A 154 13.06 4.69 2.79
CA ARG A 154 12.99 5.97 2.05
C ARG A 154 13.52 5.84 0.62
N ALA A 155 14.62 5.10 0.43
CA ALA A 155 15.16 4.80 -0.90
C ALA A 155 14.17 4.02 -1.77
N SER A 156 13.44 3.06 -1.20
CA SER A 156 12.40 2.30 -1.91
C SER A 156 11.22 3.18 -2.33
N ILE A 157 10.81 4.11 -1.46
CA ILE A 157 9.76 5.10 -1.78
C ILE A 157 10.26 6.07 -2.87
N ALA A 158 11.51 6.51 -2.82
CA ALA A 158 12.12 7.35 -3.82
C ALA A 158 12.03 6.75 -5.24
N CYS A 159 12.19 5.42 -5.35
CA CYS A 159 12.02 4.71 -6.62
C CYS A 159 10.57 4.80 -7.14
N CYS A 160 9.57 4.71 -6.26
CA CYS A 160 8.16 4.88 -6.64
C CYS A 160 7.87 6.32 -7.10
N LEU A 161 8.48 7.32 -6.42
CA LEU A 161 8.33 8.74 -6.76
C LEU A 161 8.91 9.09 -8.12
N MET A 162 9.95 8.40 -8.55
CA MET A 162 10.61 8.68 -9.83
C MET A 162 9.67 8.53 -11.02
N ALA A 163 8.71 7.60 -10.95
CA ALA A 163 7.68 7.39 -11.97
C ALA A 163 6.54 8.42 -11.94
N ASP A 164 6.42 9.22 -10.87
CA ASP A 164 5.33 10.19 -10.62
C ASP A 164 3.92 9.61 -10.85
N PRO A 165 3.56 8.49 -10.23
CA PRO A 165 2.28 7.83 -10.47
C PRO A 165 1.10 8.65 -9.95
N GLN A 166 -0.12 8.35 -10.43
CA GLN A 166 -1.37 8.93 -9.91
C GLN A 166 -1.89 8.21 -8.67
N LEU A 167 -1.50 6.94 -8.50
CA LEU A 167 -1.92 6.07 -7.41
C LEU A 167 -0.70 5.44 -6.77
N TYR A 168 -0.48 5.73 -5.49
CA TYR A 168 0.52 5.06 -4.66
C TYR A 168 -0.13 3.91 -3.91
N ILE A 169 0.47 2.72 -3.97
CA ILE A 169 0.07 1.54 -3.19
C ILE A 169 1.26 1.14 -2.33
N LEU A 170 1.13 1.33 -1.01
CA LEU A 170 2.23 1.18 -0.06
C LEU A 170 1.90 0.08 0.95
N ASP A 171 2.67 -1.02 0.92
CA ASP A 171 2.47 -2.14 1.82
C ASP A 171 3.32 -1.98 3.09
N GLU A 172 2.67 -1.61 4.20
CA GLU A 172 3.27 -1.34 5.51
C GLU A 172 4.48 -0.38 5.46
N PRO A 173 4.33 0.84 4.91
CA PRO A 173 5.45 1.71 4.59
C PRO A 173 6.25 2.20 5.81
N THR A 174 5.65 2.22 7.01
CA THR A 174 6.26 2.70 8.26
C THR A 174 6.70 1.57 9.19
N LEU A 175 6.52 0.30 8.79
CA LEU A 175 6.81 -0.86 9.63
C LEU A 175 8.30 -0.95 10.01
N GLY A 176 8.56 -1.03 11.32
CA GLY A 176 9.91 -1.23 11.86
C GLY A 176 10.82 -0.01 11.75
N LEU A 177 10.27 1.16 11.47
CA LEU A 177 11.02 2.41 11.38
C LEU A 177 11.08 3.14 12.74
N ASP A 178 12.13 3.94 12.91
CA ASP A 178 12.18 4.93 13.96
C ASP A 178 11.19 6.09 13.69
N ILE A 179 10.89 6.88 14.71
CA ILE A 179 9.89 7.95 14.66
C ILE A 179 10.20 8.96 13.54
N LEU A 180 11.45 9.39 13.38
CA LEU A 180 11.82 10.40 12.39
C LEU A 180 11.66 9.87 10.95
N SER A 181 12.03 8.61 10.73
CA SER A 181 11.85 7.93 9.44
C SER A 181 10.37 7.73 9.10
N ALA A 182 9.54 7.35 10.08
CA ALA A 182 8.11 7.21 9.90
C ALA A 182 7.44 8.56 9.59
N ASP A 183 7.80 9.63 10.31
CA ASP A 183 7.29 10.98 10.09
C ASP A 183 7.61 11.51 8.68
N ALA A 184 8.78 11.20 8.14
CA ALA A 184 9.13 11.58 6.76
C ALA A 184 8.19 10.91 5.74
N ILE A 185 7.85 9.63 5.96
CA ILE A 185 6.92 8.88 5.09
C ILE A 185 5.49 9.39 5.23
N ILE A 186 5.05 9.72 6.43
CA ILE A 186 3.72 10.30 6.69
C ILE A 186 3.61 11.67 6.01
N ARG A 187 4.63 12.53 6.12
CA ARG A 187 4.67 13.83 5.41
C ARG A 187 4.59 13.63 3.91
N PHE A 188 5.37 12.69 3.36
CA PHE A 188 5.30 12.32 1.96
C PHE A 188 3.88 11.94 1.53
N MET A 189 3.18 11.04 2.24
CA MET A 189 1.82 10.64 1.90
C MET A 189 0.84 11.82 1.90
N LYS A 190 0.95 12.74 2.87
CA LYS A 190 0.15 13.97 2.93
C LYS A 190 0.43 14.88 1.74
N GLU A 191 1.69 15.10 1.41
CA GLU A 191 2.09 15.92 0.26
C GLU A 191 1.55 15.34 -1.06
N GLN A 192 1.63 13.99 -1.23
CA GLN A 192 1.06 13.39 -2.44
C GLN A 192 -0.46 13.60 -2.54
N LYS A 193 -1.19 13.50 -1.44
CA LYS A 193 -2.62 13.84 -1.39
C LYS A 193 -2.86 15.31 -1.76
N GLU A 194 -2.09 16.25 -1.21
CA GLU A 194 -2.21 17.68 -1.54
C GLU A 194 -1.92 17.97 -3.02
N ASN A 195 -1.07 17.16 -3.65
CA ASN A 195 -0.79 17.17 -5.08
C ASN A 195 -1.88 16.45 -5.92
N GLY A 196 -3.01 16.07 -5.32
CA GLY A 196 -4.12 15.38 -6.00
C GLY A 196 -3.88 13.90 -6.28
N LYS A 197 -2.78 13.32 -5.77
CA LYS A 197 -2.50 11.88 -5.92
C LYS A 197 -3.30 11.06 -4.91
N THR A 198 -3.63 9.83 -5.27
CA THR A 198 -4.30 8.88 -4.38
C THR A 198 -3.29 7.99 -3.70
N VAL A 199 -3.47 7.74 -2.41
CA VAL A 199 -2.61 6.84 -1.63
C VAL A 199 -3.45 5.74 -1.01
N LEU A 200 -3.14 4.49 -1.35
CA LEU A 200 -3.64 3.29 -0.67
C LEU A 200 -2.49 2.72 0.14
N TYR A 201 -2.66 2.54 1.44
CA TYR A 201 -1.60 1.90 2.21
C TYR A 201 -2.14 0.91 3.24
N SER A 202 -1.36 -0.14 3.52
CA SER A 202 -1.66 -1.03 4.62
C SER A 202 -0.90 -0.62 5.87
N THR A 203 -1.53 -0.78 7.01
CA THR A 203 -0.88 -0.60 8.31
C THR A 203 -1.59 -1.40 9.40
N HIS A 204 -0.90 -1.64 10.49
CA HIS A 204 -1.48 -2.09 11.75
C HIS A 204 -1.35 -1.02 12.86
N TYR A 205 -0.78 0.15 12.54
CA TYR A 205 -0.68 1.30 13.43
C TYR A 205 -1.97 2.13 13.37
N LEU A 206 -2.86 1.90 14.35
CA LEU A 206 -4.21 2.48 14.36
C LEU A 206 -4.19 4.00 14.59
N GLU A 207 -3.27 4.47 15.43
CA GLU A 207 -3.08 5.90 15.71
C GLU A 207 -2.63 6.68 14.48
N GLU A 208 -1.73 6.09 13.68
CA GLU A 208 -1.30 6.67 12.41
C GLU A 208 -2.47 6.77 11.43
N ALA A 209 -3.22 5.66 11.28
CA ALA A 209 -4.37 5.62 10.38
C ALA A 209 -5.49 6.58 10.80
N GLU A 210 -5.72 6.79 12.10
CA GLU A 210 -6.74 7.71 12.62
C GLU A 210 -6.48 9.17 12.20
N VAL A 211 -5.20 9.56 12.12
CA VAL A 211 -4.80 10.94 11.79
C VAL A 211 -4.61 11.15 10.29
N LEU A 212 -4.23 10.08 9.56
CA LEU A 212 -3.79 10.20 8.17
C LEU A 212 -4.90 9.88 7.16
N CYS A 213 -5.75 8.89 7.45
CA CYS A 213 -6.73 8.38 6.49
C CYS A 213 -7.98 9.23 6.37
N ASP A 214 -8.40 9.47 5.12
CA ASP A 214 -9.75 9.95 4.82
C ASP A 214 -10.77 8.81 4.95
N ARG A 215 -10.34 7.59 4.58
CA ARG A 215 -11.17 6.38 4.61
C ARG A 215 -10.32 5.18 5.04
N ILE A 216 -10.96 4.29 5.76
CA ILE A 216 -10.36 3.06 6.27
C ILE A 216 -11.22 1.86 5.85
N TYR A 217 -10.56 0.80 5.42
CA TYR A 217 -11.13 -0.53 5.24
C TYR A 217 -10.49 -1.48 6.25
N MET A 218 -11.30 -2.08 7.10
CA MET A 218 -10.85 -3.07 8.08
C MET A 218 -11.00 -4.47 7.48
N ILE A 219 -9.88 -5.19 7.38
CA ILE A 219 -9.85 -6.56 6.83
C ILE A 219 -9.57 -7.58 7.93
N CYS A 220 -10.36 -8.65 7.94
CA CYS A 220 -10.25 -9.79 8.85
C CYS A 220 -10.46 -11.08 8.04
N GLU A 221 -9.52 -12.03 8.14
CA GLU A 221 -9.61 -13.33 7.46
C GLU A 221 -9.98 -13.24 5.96
N GLY A 222 -9.36 -12.30 5.27
CA GLY A 222 -9.57 -12.05 3.85
C GLY A 222 -10.80 -11.21 3.49
N ARG A 223 -11.67 -10.87 4.45
CA ARG A 223 -12.92 -10.14 4.23
C ARG A 223 -12.84 -8.71 4.74
N ILE A 224 -13.44 -7.77 4.02
CA ILE A 224 -13.65 -6.42 4.52
C ILE A 224 -14.84 -6.46 5.48
N VAL A 225 -14.59 -6.23 6.76
CA VAL A 225 -15.58 -6.34 7.84
C VAL A 225 -16.19 -5.00 8.24
N ALA A 226 -15.52 -3.90 7.94
CA ALA A 226 -16.03 -2.54 8.11
C ALA A 226 -15.28 -1.57 7.21
N HIS A 227 -15.92 -0.47 6.85
CA HIS A 227 -15.27 0.64 6.15
C HIS A 227 -15.96 1.98 6.49
N GLY A 228 -15.24 3.06 6.38
CA GLY A 228 -15.72 4.42 6.63
C GLY A 228 -14.58 5.38 6.94
N THR A 229 -14.91 6.61 7.25
CA THR A 229 -13.97 7.56 7.85
C THR A 229 -13.60 7.11 9.26
N PRO A 230 -12.45 7.53 9.83
CA PRO A 230 -12.12 7.23 11.23
C PRO A 230 -13.26 7.61 12.19
N LYS A 231 -13.93 8.72 11.93
CA LYS A 231 -15.08 9.19 12.75
C LYS A 231 -16.27 8.24 12.65
N GLU A 232 -16.69 7.87 11.43
CA GLU A 232 -17.82 6.95 11.22
C GLU A 232 -17.59 5.60 11.90
N LEU A 233 -16.38 5.05 11.83
CA LEU A 233 -16.03 3.78 12.47
C LEU A 233 -16.10 3.87 14.00
N LYS A 234 -15.67 5.00 14.59
CA LYS A 234 -15.82 5.26 16.03
C LYS A 234 -17.27 5.41 16.44
N ASP A 235 -18.05 6.16 15.67
CA ASP A 235 -19.47 6.40 15.94
C ASP A 235 -20.29 5.09 15.88
N GLN A 236 -20.02 4.23 14.88
CA GLN A 236 -20.68 2.91 14.73
C GLN A 236 -20.46 1.98 15.92
N THR A 237 -19.37 2.13 16.62
CA THR A 237 -19.01 1.28 17.77
C THR A 237 -19.11 1.98 19.11
N GLN A 238 -19.52 3.25 19.10
CA GLN A 238 -19.57 4.12 20.29
C GLN A 238 -18.20 4.20 21.01
N SER A 239 -17.13 4.19 20.24
CA SER A 239 -15.75 4.17 20.71
C SER A 239 -15.15 5.59 20.70
N ILE A 240 -14.22 5.85 21.62
CA ILE A 240 -13.49 7.13 21.70
C ILE A 240 -12.32 7.12 20.69
N THR A 241 -11.63 5.99 20.55
CA THR A 241 -10.45 5.82 19.71
C THR A 241 -10.70 4.84 18.58
N LEU A 242 -9.95 4.97 17.48
CA LEU A 242 -9.98 3.99 16.39
C LEU A 242 -9.52 2.61 16.87
N ARG A 243 -8.64 2.53 17.87
CA ARG A 243 -8.18 1.29 18.48
C ARG A 243 -9.34 0.53 19.14
N GLU A 244 -10.18 1.20 19.91
CA GLU A 244 -11.37 0.60 20.53
C GLU A 244 -12.36 0.15 19.46
N ALA A 245 -12.61 0.99 18.45
CA ALA A 245 -13.48 0.66 17.32
C ALA A 245 -12.99 -0.59 16.58
N PHE A 246 -11.70 -0.66 16.29
CA PHE A 246 -11.07 -1.82 15.65
C PHE A 246 -11.30 -3.10 16.47
N HIS A 247 -11.04 -3.07 17.78
CA HIS A 247 -11.24 -4.24 18.64
C HIS A 247 -12.70 -4.69 18.70
N ALA A 248 -13.64 -3.75 18.76
CA ALA A 248 -15.08 -4.06 18.77
C ALA A 248 -15.53 -4.73 17.46
N ILE A 249 -15.11 -4.17 16.32
CA ILE A 249 -15.43 -4.69 14.98
C ILE A 249 -14.78 -6.06 14.78
N TYR A 250 -13.49 -6.20 15.11
CA TYR A 250 -12.74 -7.44 14.95
C TYR A 250 -13.36 -8.58 15.79
N LYS A 251 -13.67 -8.30 17.06
CA LYS A 251 -14.32 -9.29 17.95
C LYS A 251 -15.66 -9.76 17.39
N LYS A 252 -16.47 -8.84 16.87
CA LYS A 252 -17.76 -9.18 16.24
C LYS A 252 -17.58 -10.06 15.00
N ALA A 253 -16.57 -9.73 14.15
CA ALA A 253 -16.30 -10.48 12.93
C ALA A 253 -15.81 -11.91 13.21
N THR A 254 -14.97 -12.11 14.23
CA THR A 254 -14.42 -13.43 14.58
C THR A 254 -15.41 -14.29 15.40
N GLN A 255 -16.26 -13.70 16.22
CA GLN A 255 -17.27 -14.44 17.01
C GLN A 255 -18.54 -14.77 16.20
N GLY A 256 -18.85 -14.01 15.15
CA GLY A 256 -19.99 -14.27 14.26
C GLY A 256 -19.79 -15.43 13.28
N GLY A 257 -18.55 -15.94 13.14
CA GLY A 257 -18.22 -17.09 12.29
C GLY A 257 -18.43 -18.46 12.92
N GLU A 258 -18.70 -18.53 14.25
CA GLU A 258 -18.93 -19.81 14.95
C GLU A 258 -20.40 -20.28 14.95
N THR A 259 -21.32 -19.54 14.30
CA THR A 259 -22.77 -19.84 14.32
C THR A 259 -23.38 -19.99 12.91
N ALA A 260 -22.63 -20.46 11.91
CA ALA A 260 -23.19 -20.77 10.59
C ALA A 260 -22.74 -22.14 10.09
#